data_b7a62472e287843ffbb9ccfa1ed1e6c2
#
_entry.id   b7a62472e287843ffbb9ccfa1ed1e6c2
#
_cell.length_a   1.000
_cell.length_b   1.000
_cell.length_c   1.000
_cell.angle_alpha   90.00
_cell.angle_beta   90.00
_cell.angle_gamma   90.00
#
_symmetry.space_group_name_H-M   'P 1'
#
loop_
_entity.id
_entity.type
_entity.pdbx_description
1 polymer ?
#
loop_
_entity_poly.entity_id
_entity_poly.type
_entity_poly.pdbx_seq_one_letter_code
_entity_poly.pdbx_strand_id
1 'polypeptide(L)'
;MRSINKFSHLATWACLVVALAACSGTPTHNPTTFPYQIDEEKIAQDKIKVVVIPHVNLNGFSRSYLEKEAPRIDGYVSTYLKENGYKVLPQRVFVQHWNTAVRAFGNPMDPTSGKVNMKTFSQIMQSVRDEMTKSSNLDAFVFTDLVEFEVSFSAGLKHLARWDGVSRKPSLQGPGDGVSSDFDWNMQAAVASIQISIFDSQLQRLFIGRGGMDATEAIDTRSSSGRYIRRRNVLENKDNVMEGIMLAFHPFIPFEDWPGNP
;
A
#
# COMPACT_ATOMS: atom_id res chain seq x y z
N MET A 1 -4.60 69.26 -0.98
CA MET A 1 -5.44 68.18 -0.44
C MET A 1 -5.79 67.21 -1.57
N ARG A 2 -5.05 66.09 -1.72
CA ARG A 2 -5.43 64.90 -2.54
C ARG A 2 -4.30 63.88 -2.44
N SER A 3 -4.28 63.06 -1.38
CA SER A 3 -3.34 61.94 -1.27
C SER A 3 -3.81 60.95 -0.21
N ILE A 4 -4.99 60.33 -0.39
CA ILE A 4 -5.48 59.32 0.56
C ILE A 4 -5.97 58.02 -0.13
N ASN A 5 -6.02 57.95 -1.46
CA ASN A 5 -6.67 56.80 -2.15
C ASN A 5 -5.74 55.70 -2.70
N LYS A 6 -4.43 55.73 -2.43
CA LYS A 6 -3.53 54.69 -2.98
C LYS A 6 -3.25 53.53 -2.00
N PHE A 7 -3.51 53.67 -0.71
CA PHE A 7 -3.29 52.62 0.30
C PHE A 7 -4.43 51.61 0.41
N SER A 8 -5.64 51.98 0.03
CA SER A 8 -6.82 51.11 0.17
C SER A 8 -6.81 49.94 -0.84
N HIS A 9 -6.27 50.16 -2.04
CA HIS A 9 -6.24 49.10 -3.08
C HIS A 9 -5.14 48.06 -2.86
N LEU A 10 -4.04 48.38 -2.19
CA LEU A 10 -3.00 47.41 -1.84
C LEU A 10 -3.45 46.41 -0.77
N ALA A 11 -4.21 46.90 0.22
CA ALA A 11 -4.74 46.03 1.28
C ALA A 11 -5.78 45.02 0.77
N THR A 12 -6.61 45.45 -0.20
CA THR A 12 -7.64 44.56 -0.80
C THR A 12 -7.01 43.46 -1.66
N TRP A 13 -5.92 43.72 -2.36
CA TRP A 13 -5.20 42.72 -3.15
C TRP A 13 -4.43 41.71 -2.29
N ALA A 14 -3.86 42.17 -1.16
CA ALA A 14 -3.18 41.27 -0.22
C ALA A 14 -4.14 40.28 0.46
N CYS A 15 -5.36 40.68 0.79
CA CYS A 15 -6.38 39.77 1.33
C CYS A 15 -6.91 38.77 0.30
N LEU A 16 -6.95 39.14 -0.99
CA LEU A 16 -7.40 38.20 -2.05
C LEU A 16 -6.39 37.10 -2.34
N VAL A 17 -5.10 37.40 -2.23
CA VAL A 17 -4.03 36.39 -2.46
C VAL A 17 -3.95 35.40 -1.29
N VAL A 18 -4.21 35.79 -0.07
CA VAL A 18 -4.23 34.93 1.12
C VAL A 18 -5.45 33.98 1.09
N ALA A 19 -6.58 34.40 0.51
CA ALA A 19 -7.77 33.53 0.40
C ALA A 19 -7.62 32.41 -0.65
N LEU A 20 -6.70 32.52 -1.61
CA LEU A 20 -6.43 31.49 -2.62
C LEU A 20 -5.46 30.39 -2.14
N ALA A 21 -4.69 30.65 -1.07
CA ALA A 21 -3.79 29.65 -0.47
C ALA A 21 -4.50 28.67 0.48
N ALA A 22 -5.77 28.87 0.80
CA ALA A 22 -6.54 28.04 1.74
C ALA A 22 -7.23 26.84 1.09
N CYS A 23 -7.00 26.55 -0.21
CA CYS A 23 -7.41 25.30 -0.85
C CYS A 23 -6.28 24.28 -0.83
N SER A 24 -5.61 24.08 0.31
CA SER A 24 -4.87 22.84 0.54
C SER A 24 -5.92 21.72 0.63
N GLY A 25 -5.85 20.78 -0.29
CA GLY A 25 -6.77 19.65 -0.34
C GLY A 25 -6.90 19.02 1.04
N THR A 26 -8.14 18.74 1.47
CA THR A 26 -8.38 18.01 2.71
C THR A 26 -7.63 16.67 2.63
N PRO A 27 -6.87 16.29 3.67
CA PRO A 27 -6.18 15.02 3.70
C PRO A 27 -7.15 13.88 3.34
N THR A 28 -6.71 12.99 2.45
CA THR A 28 -7.53 11.85 2.01
C THR A 28 -7.44 10.67 2.97
N HIS A 29 -6.57 10.75 3.98
CA HIS A 29 -6.35 9.71 4.97
C HIS A 29 -7.56 9.54 5.91
N ASN A 30 -7.77 8.30 6.33
CA ASN A 30 -8.81 7.97 7.30
C ASN A 30 -8.22 7.16 8.47
N PRO A 31 -7.82 7.83 9.58
CA PRO A 31 -7.18 7.18 10.72
C PRO A 31 -8.05 6.11 11.39
N THR A 32 -9.38 6.20 11.26
CA THR A 32 -10.31 5.25 11.92
C THR A 32 -10.33 3.85 11.30
N THR A 33 -9.76 3.68 10.11
CA THR A 33 -9.73 2.41 9.37
C THR A 33 -8.31 1.96 9.03
N PHE A 34 -7.36 2.29 9.90
CA PHE A 34 -5.94 1.99 9.70
C PHE A 34 -5.52 0.77 10.53
N PRO A 35 -5.44 -0.44 9.94
CA PRO A 35 -5.12 -1.67 10.66
C PRO A 35 -3.61 -1.88 10.74
N TYR A 36 -3.06 -1.97 11.95
CA TYR A 36 -1.70 -2.41 12.18
C TYR A 36 -1.54 -3.15 13.52
N GLN A 37 -0.43 -3.90 13.65
CA GLN A 37 0.06 -4.50 14.89
C GLN A 37 1.57 -4.29 14.93
N ILE A 38 2.11 -3.88 16.07
CA ILE A 38 3.52 -3.56 16.25
C ILE A 38 4.03 -4.07 17.59
N ASP A 39 5.22 -4.63 17.60
CA ASP A 39 5.98 -5.00 18.81
C ASP A 39 7.09 -3.94 19.03
N GLU A 40 6.71 -2.84 19.69
CA GLU A 40 7.59 -1.68 19.90
C GLU A 40 8.81 -2.04 20.74
N GLU A 41 8.65 -2.88 21.75
CA GLU A 41 9.75 -3.28 22.65
C GLU A 41 10.83 -4.00 21.87
N LYS A 42 10.44 -4.94 21.02
CA LYS A 42 11.35 -5.75 20.25
C LYS A 42 12.02 -4.95 19.12
N ILE A 43 11.26 -4.08 18.43
CA ILE A 43 11.80 -3.19 17.40
C ILE A 43 12.89 -2.27 18.00
N ALA A 44 12.65 -1.72 19.20
CA ALA A 44 13.63 -0.88 19.90
C ALA A 44 14.91 -1.65 20.28
N GLN A 45 14.81 -2.95 20.61
CA GLN A 45 15.94 -3.82 20.94
C GLN A 45 16.74 -4.21 19.69
N ASP A 46 16.07 -4.61 18.61
CA ASP A 46 16.70 -5.24 17.43
C ASP A 46 17.43 -4.24 16.52
N LYS A 47 17.16 -2.93 16.65
CA LYS A 47 17.83 -1.84 15.88
C LYS A 47 17.94 -2.16 14.39
N ILE A 48 16.84 -2.56 13.78
CA ILE A 48 16.76 -3.01 12.38
C ILE A 48 17.38 -1.98 11.43
N LYS A 49 18.32 -2.42 10.60
CA LYS A 49 18.98 -1.59 9.57
C LYS A 49 19.08 -2.27 8.22
N VAL A 50 19.34 -3.59 8.21
CA VAL A 50 19.52 -4.37 6.99
C VAL A 50 18.32 -5.24 6.76
N VAL A 51 17.61 -5.02 5.67
CA VAL A 51 16.38 -5.73 5.34
C VAL A 51 16.44 -6.37 3.96
N VAL A 52 15.61 -7.37 3.74
CA VAL A 52 15.36 -7.96 2.42
C VAL A 52 13.86 -8.00 2.14
N ILE A 53 13.48 -7.81 0.88
CA ILE A 53 12.10 -7.97 0.41
C ILE A 53 12.04 -9.32 -0.32
N PRO A 54 11.46 -10.37 0.29
CA PRO A 54 11.23 -11.64 -0.37
C PRO A 54 10.08 -11.50 -1.36
N HIS A 55 10.24 -12.04 -2.57
CA HIS A 55 9.12 -12.13 -3.51
C HIS A 55 8.29 -13.41 -3.21
N VAL A 56 7.74 -13.46 -2.01
CA VAL A 56 6.92 -14.57 -1.51
C VAL A 56 5.69 -13.98 -0.85
N ASN A 57 4.52 -14.38 -1.34
CA ASN A 57 3.24 -13.94 -0.81
C ASN A 57 2.84 -14.82 0.39
N LEU A 58 2.70 -14.20 1.58
CA LEU A 58 2.32 -14.91 2.81
C LEU A 58 0.83 -15.21 2.90
N ASN A 59 0.00 -14.40 2.21
CA ASN A 59 -1.46 -14.53 2.21
C ASN A 59 -1.99 -15.48 1.13
N GLY A 60 -1.09 -16.19 0.43
CA GLY A 60 -1.44 -17.05 -0.70
C GLY A 60 -1.48 -16.28 -2.03
N PHE A 61 -2.14 -16.85 -3.04
CA PHE A 61 -2.17 -16.24 -4.35
C PHE A 61 -3.00 -14.96 -4.37
N SER A 62 -2.37 -13.87 -4.76
CA SER A 62 -3.08 -12.67 -5.22
C SER A 62 -3.80 -12.97 -6.53
N ARG A 63 -4.75 -12.13 -6.91
CA ARG A 63 -5.32 -12.18 -8.25
C ARG A 63 -4.19 -11.98 -9.29
N SER A 64 -4.20 -12.75 -10.37
CA SER A 64 -3.10 -12.77 -11.36
C SER A 64 -2.73 -11.40 -11.94
N TYR A 65 -3.68 -10.45 -11.99
CA TYR A 65 -3.42 -9.08 -12.44
C TYR A 65 -2.72 -8.24 -11.37
N LEU A 66 -2.91 -8.52 -10.07
CA LEU A 66 -2.15 -7.89 -8.98
C LEU A 66 -0.73 -8.47 -8.89
N GLU A 67 -0.58 -9.77 -9.09
CA GLU A 67 0.74 -10.42 -9.09
C GLU A 67 1.68 -9.85 -10.16
N LYS A 68 1.14 -9.43 -11.30
CA LYS A 68 1.92 -8.75 -12.35
C LYS A 68 2.50 -7.41 -11.89
N GLU A 69 1.81 -6.74 -10.96
CA GLU A 69 2.24 -5.46 -10.41
C GLU A 69 3.23 -5.62 -9.25
N ALA A 70 3.29 -6.78 -8.60
CA ALA A 70 4.09 -7.00 -7.40
C ALA A 70 5.57 -6.61 -7.58
N PRO A 71 6.29 -6.95 -8.67
CA PRO A 71 7.69 -6.55 -8.82
C PRO A 71 7.89 -5.03 -8.87
N ARG A 72 6.94 -4.30 -9.47
CA ARG A 72 6.97 -2.84 -9.53
C ARG A 72 6.72 -2.23 -8.15
N ILE A 73 5.75 -2.78 -7.41
CA ILE A 73 5.42 -2.36 -6.05
C ILE A 73 6.60 -2.64 -5.12
N ASP A 74 7.23 -3.81 -5.19
CA ASP A 74 8.45 -4.14 -4.43
C ASP A 74 9.58 -3.14 -4.71
N GLY A 75 9.70 -2.67 -5.95
CA GLY A 75 10.62 -1.60 -6.32
C GLY A 75 10.35 -0.30 -5.58
N TYR A 76 9.09 0.11 -5.47
CA TYR A 76 8.70 1.30 -4.69
C TYR A 76 8.93 1.10 -3.19
N VAL A 77 8.58 -0.05 -2.65
CA VAL A 77 8.87 -0.39 -1.24
C VAL A 77 10.37 -0.35 -0.97
N SER A 78 11.21 -0.91 -1.86
CA SER A 78 12.66 -0.85 -1.75
C SER A 78 13.18 0.59 -1.74
N THR A 79 12.62 1.46 -2.58
CA THR A 79 12.98 2.88 -2.63
C THR A 79 12.60 3.57 -1.34
N TYR A 80 11.36 3.39 -0.88
CA TYR A 80 10.85 3.98 0.35
C TYR A 80 11.69 3.57 1.58
N LEU A 81 12.03 2.29 1.71
CA LEU A 81 12.90 1.81 2.79
C LEU A 81 14.29 2.46 2.75
N LYS A 82 14.90 2.60 1.56
CA LYS A 82 16.22 3.25 1.42
C LYS A 82 16.17 4.74 1.78
N GLU A 83 15.13 5.45 1.37
CA GLU A 83 14.91 6.86 1.71
C GLU A 83 14.74 7.06 3.22
N ASN A 84 14.23 6.05 3.93
CA ASN A 84 14.10 6.03 5.40
C ASN A 84 15.30 5.38 6.13
N GLY A 85 16.45 5.25 5.46
CA GLY A 85 17.73 4.87 6.08
C GLY A 85 17.98 3.37 6.23
N TYR A 86 17.13 2.52 5.64
CA TYR A 86 17.35 1.06 5.64
C TYR A 86 18.26 0.64 4.49
N LYS A 87 19.15 -0.32 4.76
CA LYS A 87 19.92 -1.01 3.72
C LYS A 87 19.11 -2.18 3.18
N VAL A 88 18.60 -2.04 1.97
CA VAL A 88 17.82 -3.11 1.31
C VAL A 88 18.76 -4.02 0.52
N LEU A 89 18.82 -5.29 0.91
CA LEU A 89 19.60 -6.30 0.19
C LEU A 89 18.97 -6.60 -1.18
N PRO A 90 19.78 -6.90 -2.20
CA PRO A 90 19.26 -7.28 -3.50
C PRO A 90 18.39 -8.56 -3.39
N GLN A 91 17.20 -8.54 -3.97
CA GLN A 91 16.26 -9.68 -3.98
C GLN A 91 16.90 -10.99 -4.46
N ARG A 92 17.84 -10.91 -5.44
CA ARG A 92 18.56 -12.08 -5.95
C ARG A 92 19.26 -12.89 -4.85
N VAL A 93 19.69 -12.26 -3.76
CA VAL A 93 20.33 -12.96 -2.64
C VAL A 93 19.33 -13.88 -1.96
N PHE A 94 18.12 -13.36 -1.66
CA PHE A 94 17.05 -14.20 -1.13
C PHE A 94 16.68 -15.34 -2.09
N VAL A 95 16.47 -15.02 -3.37
CA VAL A 95 16.07 -16.02 -4.39
C VAL A 95 17.09 -17.13 -4.54
N GLN A 96 18.38 -16.85 -4.45
CA GLN A 96 19.44 -17.88 -4.49
C GLN A 96 19.31 -18.87 -3.32
N HIS A 97 19.18 -18.37 -2.09
CA HIS A 97 19.01 -19.20 -0.90
C HIS A 97 17.67 -19.95 -0.92
N TRP A 98 16.59 -19.27 -1.33
CA TRP A 98 15.28 -19.88 -1.51
C TRP A 98 15.31 -21.07 -2.46
N ASN A 99 15.86 -20.90 -3.66
CA ASN A 99 15.95 -21.96 -4.65
C ASN A 99 16.82 -23.15 -4.17
N THR A 100 17.84 -22.86 -3.36
CA THR A 100 18.66 -23.92 -2.76
C THR A 100 17.86 -24.71 -1.72
N ALA A 101 17.12 -24.01 -0.86
CA ALA A 101 16.27 -24.65 0.14
C ALA A 101 15.11 -25.44 -0.50
N VAL A 102 14.47 -24.92 -1.55
CA VAL A 102 13.42 -25.62 -2.31
C VAL A 102 13.97 -26.93 -2.92
N ARG A 103 15.19 -26.94 -3.43
CA ARG A 103 15.82 -28.18 -3.92
C ARG A 103 16.06 -29.21 -2.82
N ALA A 104 16.32 -28.75 -1.59
CA ALA A 104 16.57 -29.63 -0.45
C ALA A 104 15.28 -30.16 0.21
N PHE A 105 14.26 -29.32 0.34
CA PHE A 105 13.04 -29.63 1.11
C PHE A 105 11.80 -29.88 0.24
N GLY A 106 11.87 -29.61 -1.07
CA GLY A 106 10.76 -29.69 -2.01
C GLY A 106 10.01 -28.36 -2.16
N ASN A 107 9.11 -28.31 -3.15
CA ASN A 107 8.28 -27.13 -3.38
C ASN A 107 7.25 -26.99 -2.25
N PRO A 108 7.18 -25.86 -1.55
CA PRO A 108 6.19 -25.64 -0.48
C PRO A 108 4.77 -25.48 -1.01
N MET A 109 4.61 -25.25 -2.30
CA MET A 109 3.31 -25.01 -2.93
C MET A 109 2.87 -26.21 -3.76
N ASP A 110 1.66 -26.67 -3.51
CA ASP A 110 1.02 -27.68 -4.35
C ASP A 110 0.67 -27.07 -5.71
N PRO A 111 1.22 -27.58 -6.81
CA PRO A 111 1.05 -26.99 -8.14
C PRO A 111 -0.39 -27.08 -8.67
N THR A 112 -1.20 -27.99 -8.13
CA THR A 112 -2.57 -28.23 -8.60
C THR A 112 -3.58 -27.39 -7.83
N SER A 113 -3.46 -27.37 -6.50
CA SER A 113 -4.42 -26.71 -5.63
C SER A 113 -3.96 -25.31 -5.18
N GLY A 114 -2.69 -24.96 -5.39
CA GLY A 114 -2.08 -23.74 -4.87
C GLY A 114 -1.95 -23.68 -3.35
N LYS A 115 -2.29 -24.76 -2.64
CA LYS A 115 -2.19 -24.78 -1.18
C LYS A 115 -0.72 -24.84 -0.75
N VAL A 116 -0.41 -24.04 0.26
CA VAL A 116 0.92 -24.00 0.86
C VAL A 116 1.05 -25.09 1.92
N ASN A 117 2.07 -25.95 1.77
CA ASN A 117 2.51 -26.85 2.82
C ASN A 117 3.33 -26.04 3.85
N MET A 118 2.69 -25.65 4.93
CA MET A 118 3.29 -24.82 5.96
C MET A 118 4.53 -25.43 6.61
N LYS A 119 4.60 -26.76 6.71
CA LYS A 119 5.79 -27.45 7.25
C LYS A 119 6.99 -27.25 6.32
N THR A 120 6.82 -27.55 5.04
CA THR A 120 7.87 -27.38 4.03
C THR A 120 8.26 -25.89 3.90
N PHE A 121 7.27 -25.00 3.88
CA PHE A 121 7.51 -23.55 3.85
C PHE A 121 8.36 -23.09 5.05
N SER A 122 8.01 -23.51 6.26
CA SER A 122 8.76 -23.19 7.48
C SER A 122 10.20 -23.70 7.43
N GLN A 123 10.44 -24.93 6.94
CA GLN A 123 11.79 -25.49 6.77
C GLN A 123 12.63 -24.68 5.78
N ILE A 124 12.03 -24.27 4.66
CA ILE A 124 12.67 -23.43 3.65
C ILE A 124 13.02 -22.07 4.26
N MET A 125 12.07 -21.40 4.92
CA MET A 125 12.30 -20.10 5.53
C MET A 125 13.39 -20.14 6.61
N GLN A 126 13.41 -21.19 7.45
CA GLN A 126 14.48 -21.37 8.43
C GLN A 126 15.85 -21.51 7.77
N SER A 127 15.95 -22.34 6.70
CA SER A 127 17.19 -22.51 5.95
C SER A 127 17.66 -21.20 5.31
N VAL A 128 16.74 -20.48 4.67
CA VAL A 128 17.04 -19.17 4.05
C VAL A 128 17.50 -18.15 5.10
N ARG A 129 16.81 -18.07 6.23
CA ARG A 129 17.18 -17.22 7.35
C ARG A 129 18.61 -17.50 7.81
N ASP A 130 18.93 -18.77 8.08
CA ASP A 130 20.22 -19.20 8.61
C ASP A 130 21.37 -18.79 7.67
N GLU A 131 21.16 -18.98 6.36
CA GLU A 131 22.17 -18.60 5.36
C GLU A 131 22.29 -17.08 5.18
N MET A 132 21.19 -16.36 5.16
CA MET A 132 21.20 -14.91 4.99
C MET A 132 21.75 -14.19 6.23
N THR A 133 21.46 -14.67 7.43
CA THR A 133 22.03 -14.10 8.66
C THR A 133 23.55 -14.26 8.68
N LYS A 134 24.07 -15.43 8.26
CA LYS A 134 25.54 -15.69 8.20
C LYS A 134 26.23 -14.87 7.10
N SER A 135 25.61 -14.76 5.91
CA SER A 135 26.28 -14.19 4.73
C SER A 135 26.09 -12.69 4.55
N SER A 136 25.02 -12.10 5.10
CA SER A 136 24.57 -10.76 4.74
C SER A 136 24.25 -9.84 5.93
N ASN A 137 24.44 -10.30 7.17
CA ASN A 137 24.05 -9.57 8.38
C ASN A 137 22.61 -9.04 8.31
N LEU A 138 21.67 -9.91 7.91
CA LEU A 138 20.27 -9.56 7.77
C LEU A 138 19.62 -9.37 9.13
N ASP A 139 18.93 -8.24 9.32
CA ASP A 139 18.17 -7.95 10.54
C ASP A 139 16.70 -8.34 10.40
N ALA A 140 16.08 -8.09 9.23
CA ALA A 140 14.66 -8.39 9.06
C ALA A 140 14.25 -8.74 7.61
N PHE A 141 13.16 -9.50 7.50
CA PHE A 141 12.43 -9.78 6.27
C PHE A 141 11.22 -8.86 6.19
N VAL A 142 11.03 -8.20 5.05
CA VAL A 142 9.88 -7.35 4.76
C VAL A 142 9.06 -7.99 3.66
N PHE A 143 7.96 -8.64 4.02
CA PHE A 143 7.04 -9.25 3.06
C PHE A 143 6.02 -8.23 2.60
N THR A 144 5.72 -8.27 1.31
CA THR A 144 4.79 -7.38 0.62
C THR A 144 3.69 -8.23 0.00
N ASP A 145 2.45 -8.07 0.46
CA ASP A 145 1.30 -8.78 -0.09
C ASP A 145 0.31 -7.78 -0.68
N LEU A 146 -0.07 -7.95 -1.94
CA LEU A 146 -1.18 -7.21 -2.53
C LEU A 146 -2.48 -7.95 -2.23
N VAL A 147 -3.37 -7.30 -1.50
CA VAL A 147 -4.67 -7.86 -1.10
C VAL A 147 -5.81 -7.11 -1.78
N GLU A 148 -6.86 -7.83 -2.15
CA GLU A 148 -8.05 -7.27 -2.75
C GLU A 148 -9.27 -7.64 -1.90
N PHE A 149 -10.17 -6.68 -1.73
CA PHE A 149 -11.47 -6.88 -1.10
C PHE A 149 -12.49 -5.89 -1.68
N GLU A 150 -13.74 -5.97 -1.24
CA GLU A 150 -14.83 -5.18 -1.78
C GLU A 150 -15.23 -4.07 -0.81
N VAL A 151 -15.52 -2.88 -1.37
CA VAL A 151 -16.00 -1.71 -0.64
C VAL A 151 -17.18 -1.06 -1.38
N SER A 152 -18.03 -0.36 -0.64
CA SER A 152 -19.11 0.44 -1.21
C SER A 152 -18.70 1.92 -1.31
N PHE A 153 -18.97 2.53 -2.46
CA PHE A 153 -18.80 3.98 -2.69
C PHE A 153 -20.05 4.77 -2.30
N SER A 154 -20.66 4.41 -1.17
CA SER A 154 -21.94 4.97 -0.73
C SER A 154 -21.83 6.12 0.29
N ALA A 155 -20.60 6.51 0.68
CA ALA A 155 -20.39 7.52 1.72
C ALA A 155 -20.81 8.92 1.27
N GLY A 156 -22.07 9.26 1.53
CA GLY A 156 -22.67 10.57 1.29
C GLY A 156 -22.70 11.01 -0.17
N LEU A 157 -23.02 12.30 -0.41
CA LEU A 157 -23.15 12.90 -1.74
C LEU A 157 -21.85 12.89 -2.58
N LYS A 158 -20.70 12.60 -1.98
CA LYS A 158 -19.41 12.58 -2.67
C LYS A 158 -19.07 11.20 -3.24
N HIS A 159 -19.87 10.18 -2.95
CA HIS A 159 -19.62 8.79 -3.35
C HIS A 159 -18.19 8.34 -3.08
N LEU A 160 -17.77 8.45 -1.81
CA LEU A 160 -16.43 8.04 -1.36
C LEU A 160 -16.49 6.64 -0.78
N ALA A 161 -15.47 5.83 -1.06
CA ALA A 161 -15.14 4.66 -0.26
C ALA A 161 -13.94 4.96 0.64
N ARG A 162 -13.91 4.30 1.79
CA ARG A 162 -12.83 4.41 2.77
C ARG A 162 -12.36 3.01 3.14
N TRP A 163 -11.05 2.80 3.08
CA TRP A 163 -10.44 1.53 3.48
C TRP A 163 -8.96 1.73 3.80
N ASP A 164 -8.44 0.99 4.74
CA ASP A 164 -7.04 0.93 5.10
C ASP A 164 -6.32 2.29 5.07
N GLY A 165 -6.92 3.31 5.71
CA GLY A 165 -6.37 4.63 5.86
C GLY A 165 -6.62 5.62 4.71
N VAL A 166 -7.21 5.21 3.60
CA VAL A 166 -7.46 6.08 2.45
C VAL A 166 -8.95 6.38 2.23
N SER A 167 -9.20 7.46 1.52
CA SER A 167 -10.52 7.82 0.98
C SER A 167 -10.41 8.07 -0.51
N ARG A 168 -11.19 7.36 -1.33
CA ARG A 168 -11.15 7.45 -2.79
C ARG A 168 -12.54 7.65 -3.38
N LYS A 169 -12.59 8.33 -4.53
CA LYS A 169 -13.74 8.35 -5.42
C LYS A 169 -13.70 7.13 -6.34
N PRO A 170 -14.86 6.66 -6.86
CA PRO A 170 -14.87 5.63 -7.87
C PRO A 170 -14.21 6.15 -9.15
N SER A 171 -13.47 5.28 -9.81
CA SER A 171 -12.96 5.56 -11.15
C SER A 171 -14.05 5.34 -12.20
N LEU A 172 -13.97 6.06 -13.30
CA LEU A 172 -14.84 5.87 -14.47
C LEU A 172 -14.05 5.21 -15.59
N GLN A 173 -14.70 4.35 -16.38
CA GLN A 173 -14.09 3.72 -17.56
C GLN A 173 -15.10 3.58 -18.68
N GLY A 174 -14.82 4.25 -19.80
CA GLY A 174 -15.68 4.27 -20.98
C GLY A 174 -15.70 5.65 -21.63
N PRO A 175 -16.53 5.88 -22.65
CA PRO A 175 -16.58 7.14 -23.39
C PRO A 175 -17.41 8.24 -22.70
N GLY A 176 -18.17 7.94 -21.64
CA GLY A 176 -19.01 8.91 -20.92
C GLY A 176 -18.27 9.59 -19.79
N ASP A 177 -18.63 10.85 -19.51
CA ASP A 177 -18.03 11.68 -18.47
C ASP A 177 -18.76 11.64 -17.13
N GLY A 178 -19.83 10.86 -17.03
CA GLY A 178 -20.69 10.78 -15.85
C GLY A 178 -21.18 9.39 -15.53
N VAL A 179 -21.74 9.27 -14.33
CA VAL A 179 -22.41 8.07 -13.85
C VAL A 179 -23.91 8.22 -14.12
N SER A 180 -24.56 7.14 -14.58
CA SER A 180 -26.01 7.11 -14.77
C SER A 180 -26.76 7.47 -13.48
N SER A 181 -27.88 8.16 -13.59
CA SER A 181 -28.79 8.42 -12.45
C SER A 181 -29.30 7.14 -11.80
N ASP A 182 -29.37 6.06 -12.58
CA ASP A 182 -29.90 4.76 -12.16
C ASP A 182 -28.84 3.83 -11.60
N PHE A 183 -27.58 4.35 -11.42
CA PHE A 183 -26.49 3.57 -10.86
C PHE A 183 -26.75 3.23 -9.38
N ASP A 184 -26.69 1.94 -9.05
CA ASP A 184 -26.83 1.48 -7.67
C ASP A 184 -25.53 1.66 -6.87
N TRP A 185 -25.48 2.72 -6.08
CA TRP A 185 -24.35 3.03 -5.21
C TRP A 185 -24.15 2.06 -4.04
N ASN A 186 -25.08 1.11 -3.82
CA ASN A 186 -24.92 0.06 -2.81
C ASN A 186 -24.11 -1.13 -3.34
N MET A 187 -23.88 -1.21 -4.65
CA MET A 187 -22.98 -2.21 -5.21
C MET A 187 -21.58 -2.03 -4.66
N GLN A 188 -20.89 -3.14 -4.46
CA GLN A 188 -19.51 -3.16 -4.03
C GLN A 188 -18.57 -3.17 -5.23
N ALA A 189 -17.44 -2.50 -5.08
CA ALA A 189 -16.34 -2.53 -6.03
C ALA A 189 -15.08 -3.08 -5.38
N ALA A 190 -14.29 -3.79 -6.16
CA ALA A 190 -13.02 -4.30 -5.73
C ALA A 190 -11.98 -3.20 -5.60
N VAL A 191 -11.22 -3.22 -4.49
CA VAL A 191 -10.14 -2.30 -4.17
C VAL A 191 -8.89 -3.07 -3.75
N ALA A 192 -7.72 -2.48 -3.94
CA ALA A 192 -6.45 -3.05 -3.56
C ALA A 192 -5.83 -2.30 -2.39
N SER A 193 -5.17 -3.05 -1.52
CA SER A 193 -4.26 -2.57 -0.49
C SER A 193 -2.94 -3.31 -0.58
N ILE A 194 -1.89 -2.71 -0.02
CA ILE A 194 -0.66 -3.43 0.31
C ILE A 194 -0.68 -3.78 1.79
N GLN A 195 -0.29 -5.01 2.11
CA GLN A 195 0.01 -5.45 3.46
C GLN A 195 1.52 -5.64 3.60
N ILE A 196 2.10 -5.00 4.59
CA ILE A 196 3.51 -5.16 4.97
C ILE A 196 3.56 -6.03 6.21
N SER A 197 4.39 -7.07 6.17
CA SER A 197 4.67 -7.91 7.32
C SER A 197 6.18 -7.97 7.54
N ILE A 198 6.65 -7.53 8.73
CA ILE A 198 8.07 -7.50 9.06
C ILE A 198 8.34 -8.58 10.10
N PHE A 199 9.34 -9.42 9.80
CA PHE A 199 9.84 -10.46 10.68
C PHE A 199 11.33 -10.23 10.94
N ASP A 200 11.74 -10.41 12.19
CA ASP A 200 13.15 -10.33 12.57
C ASP A 200 13.99 -11.48 11.99
N SER A 201 15.28 -11.46 12.30
CA SER A 201 16.22 -12.53 11.93
C SER A 201 15.91 -13.87 12.61
N GLN A 202 14.98 -13.94 13.56
CA GLN A 202 14.50 -15.17 14.18
C GLN A 202 13.15 -15.62 13.63
N LEU A 203 12.63 -14.95 12.60
CA LEU A 203 11.30 -15.15 12.00
C LEU A 203 10.15 -14.90 12.99
N GLN A 204 10.37 -14.02 13.98
CA GLN A 204 9.31 -13.52 14.84
C GLN A 204 8.71 -12.26 14.23
N ARG A 205 7.40 -12.17 14.20
CA ARG A 205 6.72 -11.02 13.61
C ARG A 205 6.86 -9.80 14.51
N LEU A 206 7.44 -8.75 13.97
CA LEU A 206 7.62 -7.45 14.63
C LEU A 206 6.52 -6.46 14.28
N PHE A 207 6.05 -6.52 13.04
CA PHE A 207 5.09 -5.57 12.53
C PHE A 207 4.21 -6.19 11.46
N ILE A 208 2.97 -5.77 11.42
CA ILE A 208 2.06 -5.94 10.30
C ILE A 208 1.24 -4.67 10.17
N GLY A 209 1.17 -4.12 8.96
CA GLY A 209 0.34 -2.96 8.65
C GLY A 209 -0.24 -3.07 7.26
N ARG A 210 -1.31 -2.32 7.01
CA ARG A 210 -1.98 -2.35 5.73
C ARG A 210 -2.36 -0.95 5.29
N GLY A 211 -2.10 -0.61 4.02
CA GLY A 211 -2.42 0.70 3.45
C GLY A 211 -3.23 0.56 2.17
N GLY A 212 -4.32 1.31 2.07
CA GLY A 212 -5.16 1.35 0.89
C GLY A 212 -4.45 2.01 -0.29
N MET A 213 -4.59 1.43 -1.47
CA MET A 213 -4.00 1.97 -2.70
C MET A 213 -5.06 2.59 -3.60
N ASP A 214 -5.66 1.78 -4.44
CA ASP A 214 -6.59 2.24 -5.48
C ASP A 214 -7.69 1.21 -5.74
N ALA A 215 -8.81 1.66 -6.34
CA ALA A 215 -9.83 0.75 -6.83
C ALA A 215 -9.30 -0.07 -8.01
N THR A 216 -9.54 -1.38 -7.99
CA THR A 216 -9.20 -2.27 -9.11
C THR A 216 -10.33 -2.37 -10.12
N GLU A 217 -11.49 -1.81 -9.78
CA GLU A 217 -12.65 -1.68 -10.64
C GLU A 217 -13.04 -0.22 -10.85
N ALA A 218 -13.78 0.02 -11.93
CA ALA A 218 -14.32 1.31 -12.33
C ALA A 218 -15.78 1.18 -12.74
N ILE A 219 -16.53 2.26 -12.66
CA ILE A 219 -17.90 2.30 -13.19
C ILE A 219 -17.82 2.31 -14.72
N ASP A 220 -18.55 1.39 -15.37
CA ASP A 220 -18.68 1.33 -16.83
C ASP A 220 -19.63 2.43 -17.31
N THR A 221 -19.10 3.45 -17.96
CA THR A 221 -19.89 4.57 -18.48
C THR A 221 -20.57 4.28 -19.83
N ARG A 222 -20.36 3.07 -20.40
CA ARG A 222 -21.04 2.64 -21.64
C ARG A 222 -22.45 2.11 -21.37
N SER A 223 -22.75 1.70 -20.14
CA SER A 223 -24.05 1.14 -19.76
C SER A 223 -24.92 2.20 -19.11
N SER A 224 -26.16 2.30 -19.52
CA SER A 224 -27.16 3.20 -18.92
C SER A 224 -27.48 2.84 -17.46
N SER A 225 -27.44 1.54 -17.10
CA SER A 225 -27.66 1.09 -15.73
C SER A 225 -26.39 1.14 -14.87
N GLY A 226 -25.22 1.25 -15.51
CA GLY A 226 -23.93 1.22 -14.83
C GLY A 226 -23.62 -0.13 -14.17
N ARG A 227 -22.37 -0.47 -14.08
CA ARG A 227 -21.86 -1.60 -13.30
C ARG A 227 -20.39 -1.37 -13.03
N TYR A 228 -19.81 -2.05 -12.06
CA TYR A 228 -18.37 -2.10 -11.91
C TYR A 228 -17.76 -3.08 -12.91
N ILE A 229 -16.65 -2.67 -13.51
CA ILE A 229 -15.85 -3.49 -14.42
C ILE A 229 -14.39 -3.37 -14.04
N ARG A 230 -13.59 -4.41 -14.32
CA ARG A 230 -12.15 -4.39 -14.10
C ARG A 230 -11.48 -3.23 -14.83
N ARG A 231 -10.68 -2.46 -14.13
CA ARG A 231 -9.88 -1.39 -14.73
C ARG A 231 -8.81 -1.98 -15.63
N ARG A 232 -8.55 -1.29 -16.74
CA ARG A 232 -7.44 -1.66 -17.65
C ARG A 232 -6.09 -1.45 -16.98
N ASN A 233 -5.98 -0.37 -16.24
CA ASN A 233 -4.75 0.15 -15.66
C ASN A 233 -4.88 0.09 -14.12
N VAL A 234 -4.61 -1.10 -13.56
CA VAL A 234 -4.67 -1.33 -12.13
C VAL A 234 -3.37 -0.84 -11.48
N LEU A 235 -3.48 -0.08 -10.37
CA LEU A 235 -2.35 0.44 -9.58
C LEU A 235 -1.35 1.32 -10.37
N GLU A 236 -1.73 1.91 -11.52
CA GLU A 236 -0.85 2.81 -12.28
C GLU A 236 -0.63 4.18 -11.63
N ASN A 237 -1.58 4.64 -10.82
CA ASN A 237 -1.41 5.91 -10.11
C ASN A 237 -0.33 5.75 -9.02
N LYS A 238 0.86 6.29 -9.33
CA LYS A 238 2.02 6.20 -8.45
C LYS A 238 1.77 6.86 -7.10
N ASP A 239 1.05 7.97 -7.05
CA ASP A 239 0.82 8.71 -5.82
C ASP A 239 -0.08 7.90 -4.88
N ASN A 240 -1.16 7.29 -5.40
CA ASN A 240 -2.01 6.39 -4.64
C ASN A 240 -1.24 5.17 -4.13
N VAL A 241 -0.35 4.62 -4.95
CA VAL A 241 0.49 3.48 -4.55
C VAL A 241 1.47 3.86 -3.45
N MET A 242 2.16 5.01 -3.59
CA MET A 242 3.10 5.49 -2.58
C MET A 242 2.41 5.83 -1.26
N GLU A 243 1.24 6.48 -1.32
CA GLU A 243 0.41 6.73 -0.13
C GLU A 243 0.07 5.42 0.59
N GLY A 244 -0.38 4.38 -0.16
CA GLY A 244 -0.66 3.07 0.41
C GLY A 244 0.59 2.42 1.05
N ILE A 245 1.77 2.55 0.44
CA ILE A 245 3.03 2.06 1.00
C ILE A 245 3.36 2.80 2.31
N MET A 246 3.29 4.12 2.33
CA MET A 246 3.56 4.93 3.52
C MET A 246 2.63 4.56 4.67
N LEU A 247 1.34 4.43 4.40
CA LEU A 247 0.33 4.00 5.37
C LEU A 247 0.60 2.58 5.89
N ALA A 248 0.96 1.65 4.98
CA ALA A 248 1.24 0.27 5.36
C ALA A 248 2.47 0.11 6.26
N PHE A 249 3.42 1.04 6.22
CA PHE A 249 4.57 1.06 7.12
C PHE A 249 4.34 1.84 8.41
N HIS A 250 3.30 2.67 8.48
CA HIS A 250 3.02 3.43 9.70
C HIS A 250 2.42 2.54 10.80
N PRO A 251 2.87 2.64 12.07
CA PRO A 251 3.85 3.56 12.65
C PRO A 251 5.30 3.01 12.68
N PHE A 252 5.61 1.87 12.07
CA PHE A 252 6.98 1.34 12.01
C PHE A 252 7.97 2.35 11.39
N ILE A 253 7.54 3.01 10.30
CA ILE A 253 8.16 4.22 9.77
C ILE A 253 7.16 5.34 9.98
N PRO A 254 7.48 6.37 10.78
CA PRO A 254 6.57 7.48 11.02
C PRO A 254 6.16 8.17 9.71
N PHE A 255 4.88 8.47 9.59
CA PHE A 255 4.33 9.25 8.49
C PHE A 255 3.97 10.63 9.04
N GLU A 256 4.81 11.65 8.75
CA GLU A 256 4.73 12.98 9.37
C GLU A 256 3.38 13.67 9.13
N ASP A 257 2.81 13.51 7.94
CA ASP A 257 1.53 14.13 7.56
C ASP A 257 0.30 13.32 7.99
N TRP A 258 0.47 12.28 8.79
CA TRP A 258 -0.65 11.47 9.27
C TRP A 258 -1.51 12.25 10.26
N PRO A 259 -2.81 12.50 9.98
CA PRO A 259 -3.65 13.36 10.80
C PRO A 259 -3.97 12.81 12.19
N GLY A 260 -3.61 11.58 12.49
CA GLY A 260 -3.74 10.93 13.79
C GLY A 260 -2.46 10.90 14.61
N ASN A 261 -1.35 11.49 14.14
CA ASN A 261 -0.15 11.65 14.92
C ASN A 261 -0.39 12.69 16.03
N PRO A 262 0.01 12.42 17.28
CA PRO A 262 -0.15 13.34 18.39
C PRO A 262 0.70 14.61 18.24
#